data_7fb21eea50dfae1c03bc2b346e8b1123
#
_entry.id   7fb21eea50dfae1c03bc2b346e8b1123
#
_cell.length_a   1.000
_cell.length_b   1.000
_cell.length_c   1.000
_cell.angle_alpha   90.00
_cell.angle_beta   90.00
_cell.angle_gamma   90.00
#
_symmetry.space_group_name_H-M   'P 1'
#
loop_
_entity.id
_entity.type
_entity.pdbx_description
1 polymer ?
#
loop_
_entity_poly.entity_id
_entity_poly.type
_entity_poly.pdbx_seq_one_letter_code
_entity_poly.pdbx_strand_id
1 'polypeptide(L)'
;DLHVRSRRQRQMCIRDRASTGHVFEIDLTVTKGTETARVRIVDTHTNIILIEKNGQPVFRKDVCSGKEEKKTDHSILNIEDIIDFANTVDTEDVKEVLERQIRYNTAISEEGLRGNYGANIGKVLLHTYGDNIKIRARAKAAAGSDARMNGCELPVVINSGSGNQGMTASIPVIEFARELQVSHDKLLRALVLSNLVTIHLKTGIGTLSAYCGAVSAGCGSGAGIAYLYGGDYEVIAHTIVNSLAIVSGIICDGAKASCAAKISAAVDAGIMGYEMYIQGQQFYGGDGIVTHGVENTIRNVGQLAKEGMCETDKEIIRIMVERG
;
A
#
# COMPACT_ATOMS: atom_id res chain seq x y z
N ASP A 1 -19.07 -2.07 -20.35
CA ASP A 1 -19.83 -3.35 -20.47
C ASP A 1 -19.00 -4.48 -21.11
N LEU A 2 -18.13 -4.19 -22.07
CA LEU A 2 -17.20 -5.16 -22.68
C LEU A 2 -16.15 -5.67 -21.69
N HIS A 3 -15.67 -4.83 -20.77
CA HIS A 3 -14.72 -5.23 -19.73
C HIS A 3 -15.34 -6.15 -18.66
N VAL A 4 -16.61 -5.95 -18.32
CA VAL A 4 -17.35 -6.82 -17.40
C VAL A 4 -17.61 -8.18 -18.03
N ARG A 5 -17.92 -8.21 -19.34
CA ARG A 5 -18.08 -9.47 -20.09
C ARG A 5 -16.77 -10.25 -20.22
N SER A 6 -15.65 -9.60 -20.50
CA SER A 6 -14.35 -10.26 -20.61
C SER A 6 -13.88 -10.86 -19.27
N ARG A 7 -14.15 -10.20 -18.14
CA ARG A 7 -13.92 -10.77 -16.80
C ARG A 7 -14.83 -11.96 -16.51
N ARG A 8 -16.11 -11.90 -16.86
CA ARG A 8 -17.04 -13.04 -16.70
C ARG A 8 -16.70 -14.21 -17.62
N GLN A 9 -16.24 -13.96 -18.85
CA GLN A 9 -15.80 -15.02 -19.77
C GLN A 9 -14.48 -15.67 -19.38
N ARG A 10 -13.55 -14.96 -18.71
CA ARG A 10 -12.33 -15.54 -18.19
C ARG A 10 -12.52 -16.32 -16.87
N GLN A 11 -13.65 -16.14 -16.21
CA GLN A 11 -13.96 -16.78 -14.94
C GLN A 11 -14.98 -17.90 -15.12
N MET A 12 -14.56 -19.00 -15.74
CA MET A 12 -15.27 -20.30 -15.64
C MET A 12 -14.92 -20.96 -14.29
N CYS A 13 -15.02 -20.19 -13.20
CA CYS A 13 -14.76 -20.70 -11.86
C CYS A 13 -15.89 -20.34 -10.90
N ILE A 14 -16.27 -21.28 -10.08
CA ILE A 14 -17.10 -21.07 -8.91
C ILE A 14 -16.20 -20.50 -7.82
N ARG A 15 -16.64 -19.41 -7.19
CA ARG A 15 -15.96 -18.80 -6.04
C ARG A 15 -16.90 -18.80 -4.86
N ASP A 16 -16.47 -19.47 -3.81
CA ASP A 16 -17.16 -19.45 -2.53
C ASP A 16 -16.30 -18.76 -1.49
N ARG A 17 -16.92 -18.20 -0.48
CA ARG A 17 -16.26 -17.65 0.70
C ARG A 17 -16.71 -18.44 1.92
N ALA A 18 -15.74 -18.94 2.66
CA ALA A 18 -15.98 -19.69 3.89
C ALA A 18 -15.09 -19.14 5.01
N SER A 19 -15.59 -19.19 6.24
CA SER A 19 -14.75 -18.94 7.42
C SER A 19 -13.97 -20.21 7.73
N THR A 20 -12.65 -20.16 7.61
CA THR A 20 -11.76 -21.32 7.77
C THR A 20 -10.92 -21.26 9.03
N GLY A 21 -10.99 -20.14 9.78
CA GLY A 21 -10.14 -19.88 10.94
C GLY A 21 -8.74 -19.34 10.57
N HIS A 22 -8.40 -19.25 9.27
CA HIS A 22 -7.20 -18.58 8.78
C HIS A 22 -7.46 -17.13 8.45
N VAL A 23 -6.47 -16.26 8.69
CA VAL A 23 -6.54 -14.84 8.32
C VAL A 23 -6.63 -14.66 6.81
N PHE A 24 -6.00 -15.59 6.08
CA PHE A 24 -5.98 -15.60 4.62
C PHE A 24 -5.92 -17.06 4.15
N GLU A 25 -6.80 -17.43 3.24
CA GLU A 25 -6.76 -18.74 2.62
C GLU A 25 -7.20 -18.67 1.15
N ILE A 26 -6.45 -19.34 0.29
CA ILE A 26 -6.82 -19.62 -1.09
C ILE A 26 -6.77 -21.14 -1.28
N ASP A 27 -7.89 -21.72 -1.65
CA ASP A 27 -7.99 -23.13 -2.08
C ASP A 27 -8.50 -23.13 -3.53
N LEU A 28 -7.62 -23.48 -4.46
CA LEU A 28 -7.90 -23.45 -5.89
C LEU A 28 -7.81 -24.85 -6.48
N THR A 29 -8.89 -25.31 -7.11
CA THR A 29 -8.93 -26.53 -7.91
C THR A 29 -9.19 -26.19 -9.37
N VAL A 30 -8.39 -26.75 -10.27
CA VAL A 30 -8.53 -26.65 -11.73
C VAL A 30 -8.79 -28.03 -12.29
N THR A 31 -9.79 -28.17 -13.19
CA THR A 31 -10.16 -29.42 -13.83
C THR A 31 -10.07 -29.30 -15.35
N LYS A 32 -9.49 -30.28 -16.01
CA LYS A 32 -9.47 -30.42 -17.48
C LYS A 32 -9.78 -31.89 -17.86
N GLY A 33 -10.96 -32.13 -18.37
CA GLY A 33 -11.44 -33.49 -18.61
C GLY A 33 -11.53 -34.28 -17.29
N THR A 34 -10.82 -35.36 -17.18
CA THR A 34 -10.73 -36.19 -15.97
C THR A 34 -9.57 -35.80 -15.04
N GLU A 35 -8.73 -34.87 -15.46
CA GLU A 35 -7.57 -34.48 -14.67
C GLU A 35 -7.88 -33.27 -13.77
N THR A 36 -7.33 -33.30 -12.56
CA THR A 36 -7.48 -32.25 -11.57
C THR A 36 -6.12 -31.83 -11.01
N ALA A 37 -5.98 -30.54 -10.72
CA ALA A 37 -4.88 -30.00 -9.93
C ALA A 37 -5.45 -29.07 -8.86
N ARG A 38 -4.90 -29.15 -7.64
CA ARG A 38 -5.32 -28.33 -6.50
C ARG A 38 -4.11 -27.70 -5.83
N VAL A 39 -4.23 -26.43 -5.45
CA VAL A 39 -3.24 -25.71 -4.66
C VAL A 39 -3.95 -25.03 -3.50
N ARG A 40 -3.37 -25.14 -2.29
CA ARG A 40 -3.85 -24.45 -1.10
C ARG A 40 -2.75 -23.61 -0.49
N ILE A 41 -3.07 -22.34 -0.21
CA ILE A 41 -2.18 -21.33 0.36
C ILE A 41 -2.87 -20.78 1.61
N VAL A 42 -2.15 -20.67 2.73
CA VAL A 42 -2.72 -20.14 3.98
C VAL A 42 -1.81 -19.11 4.64
N ASP A 43 -2.43 -18.17 5.34
CA ASP A 43 -1.87 -17.13 6.23
C ASP A 43 -0.95 -16.12 5.53
N THR A 44 -0.06 -16.53 4.63
CA THR A 44 0.78 -15.64 3.83
C THR A 44 0.73 -16.01 2.35
N HIS A 45 0.95 -15.04 1.45
CA HIS A 45 0.79 -15.22 -0.01
C HIS A 45 1.72 -16.28 -0.62
N THR A 46 2.81 -16.61 0.04
CA THR A 46 3.81 -17.58 -0.43
C THR A 46 3.77 -18.90 0.32
N ASN A 47 2.93 -19.03 1.35
CA ASN A 47 2.85 -20.25 2.16
C ASN A 47 1.93 -21.28 1.52
N ILE A 48 2.43 -21.96 0.47
CA ILE A 48 1.77 -23.10 -0.14
C ILE A 48 1.85 -24.27 0.84
N ILE A 49 0.70 -24.82 1.23
CA ILE A 49 0.63 -25.95 2.16
C ILE A 49 0.24 -27.27 1.47
N LEU A 50 -0.35 -27.17 0.28
CA LEU A 50 -0.80 -28.34 -0.47
C LEU A 50 -0.68 -28.10 -1.97
N ILE A 51 -0.15 -29.07 -2.69
CA ILE A 51 -0.28 -29.23 -4.14
C ILE A 51 -0.71 -30.67 -4.39
N GLU A 52 -1.83 -30.84 -5.10
CA GLU A 52 -2.35 -32.14 -5.50
C GLU A 52 -2.47 -32.23 -7.02
N LYS A 53 -2.28 -33.44 -7.55
CA LYS A 53 -2.62 -33.83 -8.92
C LYS A 53 -3.48 -35.08 -8.90
N ASN A 54 -4.66 -34.98 -9.48
CA ASN A 54 -5.63 -36.11 -9.55
C ASN A 54 -5.92 -36.72 -8.15
N GLY A 55 -6.07 -35.86 -7.13
CA GLY A 55 -6.33 -36.26 -5.75
C GLY A 55 -5.12 -36.85 -5.00
N GLN A 56 -3.96 -36.92 -5.65
CA GLN A 56 -2.73 -37.36 -5.00
C GLN A 56 -1.86 -36.18 -4.61
N PRO A 57 -1.41 -36.06 -3.34
CA PRO A 57 -0.54 -34.97 -2.91
C PRO A 57 0.84 -35.07 -3.54
N VAL A 58 1.24 -34.06 -4.30
CA VAL A 58 2.58 -33.86 -4.85
C VAL A 58 3.47 -33.14 -3.85
N PHE A 59 2.86 -32.23 -3.10
CA PHE A 59 3.50 -31.49 -2.02
C PHE A 59 2.50 -31.30 -0.88
N ARG A 60 2.95 -31.55 0.35
CA ARG A 60 2.18 -31.27 1.57
C ARG A 60 3.10 -30.74 2.64
N LYS A 61 2.73 -29.62 3.21
CA LYS A 61 3.36 -29.02 4.38
C LYS A 61 2.32 -29.06 5.50
N ASP A 62 2.68 -29.66 6.63
CA ASP A 62 1.80 -29.61 7.78
C ASP A 62 1.66 -28.16 8.24
N VAL A 63 0.43 -27.71 8.41
CA VAL A 63 0.12 -26.46 9.07
C VAL A 63 0.37 -26.70 10.55
N CYS A 64 1.62 -26.73 10.94
CA CYS A 64 1.97 -26.73 12.36
C CYS A 64 1.50 -25.37 12.91
N SER A 65 0.37 -25.38 13.58
CA SER A 65 0.01 -24.37 14.56
C SER A 65 1.17 -24.29 15.57
N GLY A 66 2.11 -23.34 15.36
CA GLY A 66 3.11 -23.10 16.37
C GLY A 66 4.58 -22.99 15.96
N LYS A 67 4.99 -23.18 14.71
CA LYS A 67 6.27 -22.58 14.28
C LYS A 67 5.95 -21.18 13.75
N GLU A 68 5.99 -20.21 14.64
CA GLU A 68 6.16 -18.82 14.25
C GLU A 68 7.39 -18.77 13.34
N GLU A 69 7.20 -18.60 12.03
CA GLU A 69 8.25 -17.95 11.25
C GLU A 69 8.61 -16.72 12.07
N LYS A 70 9.90 -16.54 12.41
CA LYS A 70 10.35 -15.37 13.17
C LYS A 70 9.78 -14.15 12.44
N LYS A 71 8.66 -13.64 12.94
CA LYS A 71 8.10 -12.40 12.44
C LYS A 71 9.17 -11.34 12.65
N THR A 72 9.48 -10.60 11.61
CA THR A 72 10.38 -9.45 11.74
C THR A 72 9.86 -8.57 12.88
N ASP A 73 10.72 -8.30 13.82
CA ASP A 73 10.37 -7.42 14.94
C ASP A 73 10.33 -5.97 14.45
N HIS A 74 9.14 -5.43 14.33
CA HIS A 74 8.94 -4.05 13.94
C HIS A 74 8.84 -3.09 15.14
N SER A 75 8.97 -3.58 16.37
CA SER A 75 8.87 -2.74 17.58
C SER A 75 10.03 -1.74 17.72
N ILE A 76 11.14 -2.01 17.01
CA ILE A 76 12.30 -1.13 16.93
C ILE A 76 12.07 0.12 16.07
N LEU A 77 11.03 0.13 15.25
CA LEU A 77 10.79 1.25 14.32
C LEU A 77 10.25 2.47 15.07
N ASN A 78 10.88 3.59 14.87
CA ASN A 78 10.40 4.93 15.21
C ASN A 78 10.92 5.93 14.18
N ILE A 79 10.32 7.11 14.11
CA ILE A 79 10.63 8.08 13.05
C ILE A 79 12.07 8.59 13.11
N GLU A 80 12.62 8.80 14.31
CA GLU A 80 13.99 9.28 14.50
C GLU A 80 15.00 8.27 13.95
N ASP A 81 14.90 6.99 14.37
CA ASP A 81 15.80 5.92 13.91
C ASP A 81 15.61 5.61 12.42
N ILE A 82 14.39 5.76 11.88
CA ILE A 82 14.14 5.60 10.45
C ILE A 82 14.86 6.68 9.64
N ILE A 83 14.84 7.93 10.10
CA ILE A 83 15.56 9.03 9.46
C ILE A 83 17.07 8.80 9.54
N ASP A 84 17.58 8.41 10.72
CA ASP A 84 18.99 8.12 10.90
C ASP A 84 19.45 6.97 10.02
N PHE A 85 18.68 5.89 9.97
CA PHE A 85 18.95 4.77 9.06
C PHE A 85 18.95 5.22 7.59
N ALA A 86 17.99 6.01 7.15
CA ALA A 86 17.96 6.51 5.78
C ALA A 86 19.19 7.37 5.43
N ASN A 87 19.73 8.11 6.40
CA ASN A 87 20.92 8.92 6.23
C ASN A 87 22.24 8.10 6.22
N THR A 88 22.28 6.99 6.97
CA THR A 88 23.52 6.26 7.25
C THR A 88 23.66 4.93 6.53
N VAL A 89 22.56 4.34 6.06
CA VAL A 89 22.58 3.04 5.37
C VAL A 89 23.52 3.06 4.16
N ASP A 90 24.29 2.00 3.97
CA ASP A 90 24.96 1.77 2.69
C ASP A 90 23.89 1.47 1.63
N THR A 91 23.76 2.36 0.66
CA THR A 91 22.72 2.21 -0.38
C THR A 91 22.90 0.97 -1.22
N GLU A 92 24.09 0.37 -1.29
CA GLU A 92 24.29 -0.91 -1.98
C GLU A 92 23.52 -2.06 -1.31
N ASP A 93 23.33 -2.05 0.02
CA ASP A 93 22.58 -3.07 0.75
C ASP A 93 21.09 -3.09 0.40
N VAL A 94 20.53 -1.96 0.02
CA VAL A 94 19.10 -1.79 -0.28
C VAL A 94 18.80 -1.60 -1.77
N LYS A 95 19.82 -1.42 -2.57
CA LYS A 95 19.75 -1.06 -3.99
C LYS A 95 18.94 -2.05 -4.80
N GLU A 96 19.21 -3.34 -4.69
CA GLU A 96 18.52 -4.35 -5.51
C GLU A 96 16.99 -4.29 -5.33
N VAL A 97 16.52 -4.17 -4.09
CA VAL A 97 15.09 -4.11 -3.77
C VAL A 97 14.47 -2.80 -4.27
N LEU A 98 15.14 -1.68 -4.05
CA LEU A 98 14.64 -0.36 -4.43
C LEU A 98 14.68 -0.14 -5.95
N GLU A 99 15.70 -0.61 -6.64
CA GLU A 99 15.76 -0.57 -8.11
C GLU A 99 14.63 -1.41 -8.74
N ARG A 100 14.33 -2.55 -8.16
CA ARG A 100 13.19 -3.36 -8.56
C ARG A 100 11.88 -2.62 -8.32
N GLN A 101 11.74 -1.94 -7.18
CA GLN A 101 10.57 -1.11 -6.86
C GLN A 101 10.42 0.04 -7.85
N ILE A 102 11.48 0.78 -8.12
CA ILE A 102 11.50 1.87 -9.10
C ILE A 102 11.04 1.35 -10.47
N ARG A 103 11.68 0.30 -10.95
CA ARG A 103 11.42 -0.25 -12.29
C ARG A 103 10.00 -0.77 -12.45
N TYR A 104 9.53 -1.62 -11.53
CA TYR A 104 8.24 -2.29 -11.68
C TYR A 104 7.08 -1.35 -11.40
N ASN A 105 7.16 -0.56 -10.33
CA ASN A 105 6.08 0.34 -9.97
C ASN A 105 5.94 1.50 -10.98
N THR A 106 7.05 1.98 -11.56
CA THR A 106 7.01 2.95 -12.66
C THR A 106 6.38 2.35 -13.91
N ALA A 107 6.76 1.13 -14.30
CA ALA A 107 6.25 0.49 -15.51
C ALA A 107 4.73 0.31 -15.49
N ILE A 108 4.17 -0.18 -14.38
CA ILE A 108 2.71 -0.34 -14.27
C ILE A 108 2.00 1.01 -14.15
N SER A 109 2.61 2.01 -13.56
CA SER A 109 2.08 3.38 -13.48
C SER A 109 1.97 4.01 -14.88
N GLU A 110 2.99 3.87 -15.69
CA GLU A 110 3.02 4.34 -17.08
C GLU A 110 2.01 3.58 -17.95
N GLU A 111 1.90 2.26 -17.76
CA GLU A 111 0.86 1.45 -18.42
C GLU A 111 -0.55 1.92 -18.04
N GLY A 112 -0.78 2.25 -16.78
CA GLY A 112 -2.06 2.77 -16.30
C GLY A 112 -2.45 4.10 -16.95
N LEU A 113 -1.47 4.97 -17.23
CA LEU A 113 -1.70 6.20 -17.97
C LEU A 113 -1.89 5.95 -19.48
N ARG A 114 -1.21 4.96 -20.06
CA ARG A 114 -1.34 4.63 -21.48
C ARG A 114 -2.62 3.88 -21.80
N GLY A 115 -2.88 2.83 -21.04
CA GLY A 115 -4.01 1.92 -21.22
C GLY A 115 -5.34 2.49 -20.73
N ASN A 116 -6.38 1.67 -20.75
CA ASN A 116 -7.71 2.03 -20.30
C ASN A 116 -8.15 1.10 -19.16
N TYR A 117 -7.95 1.54 -17.94
CA TYR A 117 -8.11 0.73 -16.75
C TYR A 117 -9.03 1.38 -15.71
N GLY A 118 -9.99 0.61 -15.20
CA GLY A 118 -10.85 1.04 -14.10
C GLY A 118 -11.61 2.32 -14.41
N ALA A 119 -11.45 3.29 -13.53
CA ALA A 119 -12.04 4.62 -13.67
C ALA A 119 -11.09 5.65 -14.31
N ASN A 120 -9.89 5.23 -14.70
CA ASN A 120 -8.86 6.10 -15.29
C ASN A 120 -8.53 7.32 -14.42
N ILE A 121 -8.48 7.16 -13.11
CA ILE A 121 -8.30 8.26 -12.15
C ILE A 121 -7.04 9.07 -12.47
N GLY A 122 -5.94 8.40 -12.81
CA GLY A 122 -4.71 9.09 -13.19
C GLY A 122 -4.89 10.02 -14.38
N LYS A 123 -5.59 9.58 -15.42
CA LYS A 123 -5.90 10.42 -16.60
C LYS A 123 -6.85 11.56 -16.28
N VAL A 124 -7.89 11.28 -15.47
CA VAL A 124 -8.84 12.30 -15.01
C VAL A 124 -8.11 13.43 -14.28
N LEU A 125 -7.18 13.09 -13.38
CA LEU A 125 -6.40 14.09 -12.65
C LEU A 125 -5.57 14.98 -13.59
N LEU A 126 -4.80 14.38 -14.51
CA LEU A 126 -3.98 15.13 -15.46
C LEU A 126 -4.82 16.00 -16.39
N HIS A 127 -5.95 15.48 -16.88
CA HIS A 127 -6.86 16.23 -17.76
C HIS A 127 -7.52 17.42 -17.05
N THR A 128 -7.92 17.21 -15.77
CA THR A 128 -8.69 18.23 -15.03
C THR A 128 -7.80 19.31 -14.44
N TYR A 129 -6.64 18.92 -13.89
CA TYR A 129 -5.81 19.82 -13.06
C TYR A 129 -4.44 20.15 -13.70
N GLY A 130 -4.13 19.59 -14.85
CA GLY A 130 -2.85 19.78 -15.55
C GLY A 130 -1.72 18.92 -15.01
N ASP A 131 -0.52 19.13 -15.56
CA ASP A 131 0.68 18.31 -15.30
C ASP A 131 1.72 19.07 -14.47
N ASN A 132 1.32 19.58 -13.30
CA ASN A 132 2.31 20.03 -12.32
C ASN A 132 2.75 18.83 -11.46
N ILE A 133 3.91 18.95 -10.78
CA ILE A 133 4.50 17.83 -10.04
C ILE A 133 3.55 17.23 -9.00
N LYS A 134 2.76 18.04 -8.29
CA LYS A 134 1.82 17.57 -7.27
C LYS A 134 0.71 16.71 -7.89
N ILE A 135 0.17 17.16 -9.01
CA ILE A 135 -0.85 16.42 -9.75
C ILE A 135 -0.26 15.18 -10.42
N ARG A 136 0.91 15.30 -11.04
CA ARG A 136 1.59 14.18 -11.71
C ARG A 136 1.91 13.04 -10.73
N ALA A 137 2.42 13.35 -9.56
CA ALA A 137 2.72 12.37 -8.51
C ALA A 137 1.45 11.59 -8.08
N ARG A 138 0.35 12.30 -7.84
CA ARG A 138 -0.96 11.71 -7.52
C ARG A 138 -1.51 10.87 -8.68
N ALA A 139 -1.44 11.42 -9.88
CA ALA A 139 -1.97 10.80 -11.09
C ALA A 139 -1.25 9.49 -11.43
N LYS A 140 0.08 9.48 -11.36
CA LYS A 140 0.88 8.29 -11.63
C LYS A 140 0.67 7.21 -10.58
N ALA A 141 0.63 7.54 -9.29
CA ALA A 141 0.32 6.57 -8.24
C ALA A 141 -1.09 5.97 -8.42
N ALA A 142 -2.09 6.80 -8.74
CA ALA A 142 -3.45 6.35 -9.03
C ALA A 142 -3.52 5.47 -10.29
N ALA A 143 -2.83 5.84 -11.37
CA ALA A 143 -2.82 5.09 -12.62
C ALA A 143 -2.25 3.68 -12.46
N GLY A 144 -1.19 3.52 -11.67
CA GLY A 144 -0.65 2.20 -11.33
C GLY A 144 -1.69 1.33 -10.63
N SER A 145 -2.47 1.92 -9.72
CA SER A 145 -3.58 1.22 -9.06
C SER A 145 -4.74 0.93 -10.03
N ASP A 146 -5.10 1.86 -10.91
CA ASP A 146 -6.11 1.62 -11.97
C ASP A 146 -5.73 0.37 -12.78
N ALA A 147 -4.47 0.31 -13.25
CA ALA A 147 -3.96 -0.84 -14.00
C ALA A 147 -4.00 -2.13 -13.18
N ARG A 148 -3.42 -2.11 -11.97
CA ARG A 148 -3.32 -3.29 -11.10
C ARG A 148 -4.70 -3.84 -10.71
N MET A 149 -5.62 -2.98 -10.29
CA MET A 149 -6.96 -3.40 -9.84
C MET A 149 -7.85 -3.91 -10.98
N ASN A 150 -7.47 -3.65 -12.22
CA ASN A 150 -8.25 -4.02 -13.40
C ASN A 150 -7.56 -5.05 -14.29
N GLY A 151 -6.59 -5.78 -13.77
CA GLY A 151 -6.04 -7.01 -14.37
C GLY A 151 -4.85 -6.79 -15.29
N CYS A 152 -4.11 -5.70 -15.14
CA CYS A 152 -2.80 -5.56 -15.77
C CYS A 152 -1.84 -6.63 -15.22
N GLU A 153 -1.12 -7.29 -16.10
CA GLU A 153 -0.23 -8.41 -15.75
C GLU A 153 1.18 -7.97 -15.33
N LEU A 154 1.48 -6.66 -15.41
CA LEU A 154 2.78 -6.14 -14.99
C LEU A 154 2.98 -6.33 -13.48
N PRO A 155 4.19 -6.75 -13.06
CA PRO A 155 4.50 -6.95 -11.65
C PRO A 155 4.60 -5.63 -10.90
N VAL A 156 4.38 -5.71 -9.58
CA VAL A 156 4.58 -4.59 -8.64
C VAL A 156 5.44 -5.04 -7.47
N VAL A 157 6.19 -4.12 -6.90
CA VAL A 157 6.84 -4.32 -5.60
C VAL A 157 5.91 -3.82 -4.51
N ILE A 158 5.60 -4.72 -3.59
CA ILE A 158 4.65 -4.49 -2.50
C ILE A 158 5.32 -3.75 -1.33
N ASN A 159 4.50 -3.08 -0.52
CA ASN A 159 4.85 -2.67 0.83
C ASN A 159 3.73 -3.15 1.79
N SER A 160 4.10 -3.67 2.95
CA SER A 160 3.14 -4.14 3.97
C SER A 160 2.04 -5.07 3.41
N GLY A 161 2.42 -5.97 2.49
CA GLY A 161 1.52 -6.96 1.89
C GLY A 161 0.62 -6.43 0.76
N SER A 162 0.80 -5.20 0.29
CA SER A 162 -0.04 -4.61 -0.76
C SER A 162 0.77 -3.91 -1.85
N GLY A 163 0.49 -4.26 -3.13
CA GLY A 163 1.06 -3.56 -4.28
C GLY A 163 0.60 -2.10 -4.38
N ASN A 164 -0.64 -1.81 -4.01
CA ASN A 164 -1.14 -0.44 -3.95
C ASN A 164 -0.35 0.41 -2.94
N GLN A 165 -0.03 -0.15 -1.77
CA GLN A 165 0.82 0.54 -0.80
C GLN A 165 2.25 0.73 -1.34
N GLY A 166 2.82 -0.29 -1.97
CA GLY A 166 4.16 -0.18 -2.58
C GLY A 166 4.24 0.92 -3.65
N MET A 167 3.23 1.02 -4.51
CA MET A 167 3.14 2.09 -5.51
C MET A 167 2.94 3.47 -4.87
N THR A 168 2.06 3.56 -3.87
CA THR A 168 1.78 4.81 -3.18
C THR A 168 2.98 5.35 -2.41
N ALA A 169 3.77 4.47 -1.80
CA ALA A 169 5.00 4.85 -1.10
C ALA A 169 6.12 5.24 -2.06
N SER A 170 6.19 4.67 -3.27
CA SER A 170 7.34 4.87 -4.17
C SER A 170 7.11 5.89 -5.28
N ILE A 171 5.99 5.81 -6.01
CA ILE A 171 5.79 6.61 -7.23
C ILE A 171 5.84 8.12 -6.96
N PRO A 172 5.18 8.68 -5.93
CA PRO A 172 5.27 10.11 -5.65
C PRO A 172 6.70 10.55 -5.37
N VAL A 173 7.46 9.78 -4.60
CA VAL A 173 8.87 10.06 -4.29
C VAL A 173 9.73 10.03 -5.54
N ILE A 174 9.53 9.05 -6.43
CA ILE A 174 10.23 8.94 -7.72
C ILE A 174 9.94 10.16 -8.61
N GLU A 175 8.69 10.60 -8.70
CA GLU A 175 8.32 11.74 -9.53
C GLU A 175 8.91 13.05 -8.98
N PHE A 176 8.87 13.27 -7.66
CA PHE A 176 9.50 14.44 -7.04
C PHE A 176 11.03 14.40 -7.19
N ALA A 177 11.66 13.24 -7.05
CA ALA A 177 13.10 13.10 -7.25
C ALA A 177 13.52 13.44 -8.69
N ARG A 178 12.71 13.04 -9.69
CA ARG A 178 12.90 13.41 -11.09
C ARG A 178 12.75 14.92 -11.33
N GLU A 179 11.72 15.52 -10.77
CA GLU A 179 11.45 16.95 -10.88
C GLU A 179 12.58 17.80 -10.27
N LEU A 180 13.07 17.38 -9.11
CA LEU A 180 14.15 18.06 -8.38
C LEU A 180 15.55 17.71 -8.93
N GLN A 181 15.64 16.77 -9.86
CA GLN A 181 16.91 16.29 -10.45
C GLN A 181 17.94 15.89 -9.39
N VAL A 182 17.49 15.26 -8.30
CA VAL A 182 18.37 14.81 -7.22
C VAL A 182 19.26 13.65 -7.68
N SER A 183 20.35 13.40 -6.94
CA SER A 183 21.21 12.23 -7.19
C SER A 183 20.44 10.93 -6.98
N HIS A 184 20.88 9.87 -7.65
CA HIS A 184 20.30 8.55 -7.50
C HIS A 184 20.38 8.03 -6.06
N ASP A 185 21.51 8.26 -5.39
CA ASP A 185 21.68 7.94 -3.96
C ASP A 185 20.63 8.63 -3.10
N LYS A 186 20.36 9.92 -3.32
CA LYS A 186 19.32 10.65 -2.59
C LYS A 186 17.92 10.09 -2.85
N LEU A 187 17.62 9.64 -4.07
CA LEU A 187 16.37 8.95 -4.37
C LEU A 187 16.26 7.64 -3.58
N LEU A 188 17.32 6.81 -3.55
CA LEU A 188 17.29 5.55 -2.80
C LEU A 188 17.06 5.79 -1.30
N ARG A 189 17.74 6.76 -0.70
CA ARG A 189 17.54 7.15 0.72
C ARG A 189 16.12 7.64 0.99
N ALA A 190 15.56 8.47 0.11
CA ALA A 190 14.17 8.93 0.24
C ALA A 190 13.16 7.77 0.14
N LEU A 191 13.44 6.78 -0.72
CA LEU A 191 12.64 5.56 -0.80
C LEU A 191 12.79 4.67 0.42
N VAL A 192 13.98 4.54 1.00
CA VAL A 192 14.19 3.86 2.30
C VAL A 192 13.27 4.47 3.33
N LEU A 193 13.36 5.78 3.51
CA LEU A 193 12.54 6.51 4.49
C LEU A 193 11.03 6.31 4.24
N SER A 194 10.58 6.54 3.02
CA SER A 194 9.16 6.38 2.67
C SER A 194 8.63 4.97 2.94
N ASN A 195 9.40 3.94 2.55
CA ASN A 195 9.01 2.56 2.79
C ASN A 195 8.98 2.20 4.27
N LEU A 196 9.98 2.61 5.06
CA LEU A 196 10.04 2.31 6.49
C LEU A 196 8.97 3.06 7.28
N VAL A 197 8.70 4.33 6.97
CA VAL A 197 7.58 5.08 7.57
C VAL A 197 6.25 4.38 7.26
N THR A 198 6.04 3.92 6.03
CA THR A 198 4.84 3.16 5.65
C THR A 198 4.70 1.87 6.48
N ILE A 199 5.79 1.11 6.66
CA ILE A 199 5.81 -0.11 7.45
C ILE A 199 5.53 0.20 8.92
N HIS A 200 6.16 1.23 9.48
CA HIS A 200 5.98 1.64 10.87
C HIS A 200 4.51 1.99 11.17
N LEU A 201 3.92 2.86 10.38
CA LEU A 201 2.49 3.21 10.48
C LEU A 201 1.59 1.97 10.36
N LYS A 202 1.89 1.08 9.41
CA LYS A 202 1.09 -0.13 9.18
C LYS A 202 1.21 -1.15 10.30
N THR A 203 2.31 -1.17 11.04
CA THR A 203 2.54 -2.10 12.16
C THR A 203 1.49 -1.90 13.26
N GLY A 204 1.19 -0.67 13.63
CA GLY A 204 0.16 -0.35 14.61
C GLY A 204 -1.27 -0.69 14.16
N ILE A 205 -1.54 -0.62 12.85
CA ILE A 205 -2.85 -0.89 12.24
C ILE A 205 -3.14 -2.39 12.13
N GLY A 206 -2.09 -3.19 11.85
CA GLY A 206 -2.20 -4.63 11.61
C GLY A 206 -2.42 -5.00 10.14
N THR A 207 -2.48 -6.31 9.86
CA THR A 207 -2.48 -6.86 8.50
C THR A 207 -3.80 -6.59 7.77
N LEU A 208 -4.93 -6.82 8.44
CA LEU A 208 -6.28 -6.58 7.93
C LEU A 208 -6.99 -5.58 8.83
N SER A 209 -7.53 -4.52 8.24
CA SER A 209 -8.30 -3.50 8.94
C SER A 209 -9.14 -2.72 7.93
N ALA A 210 -10.29 -2.22 8.37
CA ALA A 210 -11.07 -1.24 7.62
C ALA A 210 -10.32 0.08 7.39
N TYR A 211 -9.23 0.32 8.10
CA TYR A 211 -8.35 1.46 7.84
C TYR A 211 -7.54 1.26 6.55
N CYS A 212 -7.65 2.16 5.61
CA CYS A 212 -7.04 2.02 4.30
C CYS A 212 -5.50 2.16 4.37
N GLY A 213 -4.79 1.12 3.94
CA GLY A 213 -3.33 1.13 3.90
C GLY A 213 -2.71 2.19 2.97
N ALA A 214 -3.50 2.73 2.03
CA ALA A 214 -3.07 3.86 1.21
C ALA A 214 -2.75 5.11 2.05
N VAL A 215 -3.42 5.30 3.20
CA VAL A 215 -3.16 6.42 4.12
C VAL A 215 -1.72 6.32 4.65
N SER A 216 -1.33 5.16 5.19
CA SER A 216 0.04 4.94 5.68
C SER A 216 1.08 5.18 4.58
N ALA A 217 0.80 4.71 3.36
CA ALA A 217 1.72 4.85 2.24
C ALA A 217 1.75 6.29 1.68
N GLY A 218 0.65 7.01 1.73
CA GLY A 218 0.58 8.45 1.40
C GLY A 218 1.38 9.30 2.39
N CYS A 219 1.26 9.01 3.69
CA CYS A 219 2.10 9.63 4.72
C CYS A 219 3.59 9.31 4.51
N GLY A 220 3.92 8.05 4.21
CA GLY A 220 5.29 7.63 3.90
C GLY A 220 5.85 8.38 2.69
N SER A 221 5.08 8.50 1.60
CA SER A 221 5.51 9.26 0.43
C SER A 221 5.66 10.76 0.73
N GLY A 222 4.79 11.35 1.56
CA GLY A 222 4.94 12.71 2.05
C GLY A 222 6.24 12.92 2.82
N ALA A 223 6.58 12.00 3.71
CA ALA A 223 7.86 11.99 4.44
C ALA A 223 9.05 11.89 3.49
N GLY A 224 9.00 10.98 2.49
CA GLY A 224 10.04 10.86 1.45
C GLY A 224 10.20 12.14 0.61
N ILE A 225 9.11 12.81 0.28
CA ILE A 225 9.12 14.11 -0.42
C ILE A 225 9.78 15.17 0.46
N ALA A 226 9.38 15.27 1.75
CA ALA A 226 10.01 16.19 2.70
C ALA A 226 11.53 15.97 2.76
N TYR A 227 11.97 14.72 2.81
CA TYR A 227 13.39 14.36 2.79
C TYR A 227 14.11 14.81 1.50
N LEU A 228 13.47 14.67 0.33
CA LEU A 228 14.03 15.15 -0.95
C LEU A 228 14.30 16.65 -0.93
N TYR A 229 13.44 17.44 -0.29
CA TYR A 229 13.64 18.89 -0.10
C TYR A 229 14.66 19.23 1.00
N GLY A 230 15.25 18.24 1.66
CA GLY A 230 16.24 18.44 2.72
C GLY A 230 15.62 18.70 4.10
N GLY A 231 14.37 18.28 4.29
CA GLY A 231 13.69 18.36 5.59
C GLY A 231 14.41 17.54 6.66
N ASP A 232 14.56 18.13 7.83
CA ASP A 232 15.05 17.49 9.05
C ASP A 232 13.93 16.70 9.76
N TYR A 233 14.23 16.23 10.97
CA TYR A 233 13.27 15.49 11.81
C TYR A 233 11.95 16.25 11.99
N GLU A 234 12.00 17.55 12.29
CA GLU A 234 10.80 18.34 12.55
C GLU A 234 9.91 18.44 11.30
N VAL A 235 10.51 18.73 10.15
CA VAL A 235 9.77 18.79 8.86
C VAL A 235 9.10 17.46 8.55
N ILE A 236 9.83 16.35 8.71
CA ILE A 236 9.34 15.01 8.41
C ILE A 236 8.25 14.60 9.41
N ALA A 237 8.48 14.79 10.70
CA ALA A 237 7.53 14.45 11.76
C ALA A 237 6.21 15.21 11.61
N HIS A 238 6.27 16.52 11.37
CA HIS A 238 5.06 17.32 11.15
C HIS A 238 4.36 16.99 9.83
N THR A 239 5.10 16.65 8.77
CA THR A 239 4.51 16.13 7.52
C THR A 239 3.67 14.89 7.79
N ILE A 240 4.17 13.94 8.57
CA ILE A 240 3.46 12.71 8.93
C ILE A 240 2.21 13.03 9.76
N VAL A 241 2.34 13.84 10.82
CA VAL A 241 1.23 14.22 11.70
C VAL A 241 0.12 14.93 10.92
N ASN A 242 0.47 15.93 10.11
CA ASN A 242 -0.48 16.65 9.29
C ASN A 242 -1.20 15.71 8.31
N SER A 243 -0.45 14.84 7.63
CA SER A 243 -1.02 13.85 6.69
C SER A 243 -2.02 12.93 7.38
N LEU A 244 -1.67 12.39 8.56
CA LEU A 244 -2.55 11.52 9.33
C LEU A 244 -3.82 12.24 9.78
N ALA A 245 -3.72 13.49 10.24
CA ALA A 245 -4.86 14.27 10.64
C ALA A 245 -5.85 14.51 9.49
N ILE A 246 -5.35 14.70 8.26
CA ILE A 246 -6.17 14.99 7.07
C ILE A 246 -6.97 13.75 6.61
N VAL A 247 -6.37 12.56 6.58
CA VAL A 247 -6.95 11.41 5.83
C VAL A 247 -7.24 10.16 6.67
N SER A 248 -7.20 10.22 7.99
CA SER A 248 -7.41 9.05 8.85
C SER A 248 -8.81 8.43 8.78
N GLY A 249 -9.75 9.05 8.06
CA GLY A 249 -11.10 8.52 7.84
C GLY A 249 -11.28 7.68 6.58
N ILE A 250 -10.26 7.47 5.76
CA ILE A 250 -10.40 6.66 4.53
C ILE A 250 -10.51 5.17 4.88
N ILE A 251 -11.66 4.57 4.58
CA ILE A 251 -11.90 3.15 4.82
C ILE A 251 -11.40 2.27 3.68
N CYS A 252 -11.02 1.03 4.03
CA CYS A 252 -10.70 -0.04 3.09
C CYS A 252 -11.89 -0.99 2.98
N ASP A 253 -12.49 -1.05 1.81
CA ASP A 253 -13.61 -1.94 1.46
C ASP A 253 -13.20 -3.01 0.44
N GLY A 254 -11.92 -3.40 0.44
CA GLY A 254 -11.32 -4.40 -0.44
C GLY A 254 -10.66 -3.81 -1.68
N ALA A 255 -9.97 -4.66 -2.43
CA ALA A 255 -9.22 -4.30 -3.63
C ALA A 255 -10.15 -4.11 -4.84
N LYS A 256 -10.28 -2.88 -5.33
CA LYS A 256 -11.17 -2.53 -6.45
C LYS A 256 -10.76 -1.21 -7.14
N ALA A 257 -11.46 -0.82 -8.19
CA ALA A 257 -11.18 0.38 -8.98
C ALA A 257 -11.11 1.66 -8.13
N SER A 258 -11.95 1.79 -7.08
CA SER A 258 -11.95 2.97 -6.20
C SER A 258 -10.65 3.16 -5.42
N CYS A 259 -9.78 2.14 -5.35
CA CYS A 259 -8.47 2.26 -4.69
C CYS A 259 -7.61 3.36 -5.33
N ALA A 260 -7.69 3.55 -6.65
CA ALA A 260 -6.94 4.59 -7.35
C ALA A 260 -7.27 6.01 -6.82
N ALA A 261 -8.56 6.29 -6.60
CA ALA A 261 -9.00 7.58 -6.05
C ALA A 261 -8.56 7.75 -4.58
N LYS A 262 -8.65 6.69 -3.76
CA LYS A 262 -8.18 6.70 -2.37
C LYS A 262 -6.67 6.94 -2.29
N ILE A 263 -5.89 6.37 -3.20
CA ILE A 263 -4.45 6.60 -3.32
C ILE A 263 -4.17 8.07 -3.67
N SER A 264 -4.87 8.60 -4.67
CA SER A 264 -4.72 10.02 -5.02
C SER A 264 -4.97 10.95 -3.82
N ALA A 265 -6.01 10.69 -3.04
CA ALA A 265 -6.33 11.48 -1.84
C ALA A 265 -5.26 11.33 -0.75
N ALA A 266 -4.75 10.12 -0.54
CA ALA A 266 -3.70 9.87 0.45
C ALA A 266 -2.36 10.53 0.08
N VAL A 267 -1.97 10.50 -1.21
CA VAL A 267 -0.77 11.21 -1.71
C VAL A 267 -0.95 12.72 -1.59
N ASP A 268 -2.14 13.22 -1.89
CA ASP A 268 -2.47 14.66 -1.73
C ASP A 268 -2.30 15.12 -0.29
N ALA A 269 -2.78 14.34 0.67
CA ALA A 269 -2.61 14.62 2.09
C ALA A 269 -1.13 14.58 2.51
N GLY A 270 -0.32 13.66 1.96
CA GLY A 270 1.12 13.62 2.19
C GLY A 270 1.82 14.90 1.71
N ILE A 271 1.49 15.33 0.50
CA ILE A 271 2.02 16.58 -0.08
C ILE A 271 1.52 17.79 0.71
N MET A 272 0.22 17.84 1.03
CA MET A 272 -0.36 18.93 1.82
C MET A 272 0.26 19.04 3.21
N GLY A 273 0.52 17.89 3.86
CA GLY A 273 1.15 17.85 5.18
C GLY A 273 2.53 18.50 5.19
N TYR A 274 3.32 18.28 4.14
CA TYR A 274 4.61 18.93 3.93
C TYR A 274 4.44 20.44 3.68
N GLU A 275 3.58 20.81 2.72
CA GLU A 275 3.36 22.21 2.34
C GLU A 275 2.83 23.07 3.51
N MET A 276 1.96 22.51 4.35
CA MET A 276 1.48 23.19 5.56
C MET A 276 2.65 23.59 6.46
N TYR A 277 3.51 22.62 6.76
CA TYR A 277 4.62 22.87 7.67
C TYR A 277 5.63 23.90 7.12
N ILE A 278 5.96 23.82 5.85
CA ILE A 278 6.86 24.80 5.19
C ILE A 278 6.28 26.22 5.21
N GLN A 279 4.96 26.35 5.25
CA GLN A 279 4.27 27.63 5.40
C GLN A 279 4.03 28.03 6.87
N GLY A 280 4.63 27.32 7.83
CA GLY A 280 4.48 27.60 9.27
C GLY A 280 3.12 27.18 9.84
N GLN A 281 2.41 26.26 9.16
CA GLN A 281 1.11 25.74 9.59
C GLN A 281 1.20 24.28 9.98
N GLN A 282 0.53 23.89 11.05
CA GLN A 282 0.49 22.52 11.51
C GLN A 282 -0.74 22.26 12.38
N PHE A 283 -1.10 20.99 12.54
CA PHE A 283 -2.03 20.57 13.59
C PHE A 283 -1.28 20.38 14.92
N TYR A 284 -1.91 20.77 16.00
CA TYR A 284 -1.29 20.76 17.34
C TYR A 284 -1.79 19.60 18.19
N GLY A 285 -0.99 19.22 19.18
CA GLY A 285 -1.43 18.27 20.19
C GLY A 285 -2.70 18.76 20.90
N GLY A 286 -3.76 17.94 20.83
CA GLY A 286 -5.11 18.30 21.29
C GLY A 286 -6.11 18.51 20.15
N ASP A 287 -5.66 18.53 18.89
CA ASP A 287 -6.55 18.60 17.73
C ASP A 287 -7.10 17.18 17.40
N GLY A 288 -8.12 16.76 18.13
CA GLY A 288 -8.75 15.45 17.94
C GLY A 288 -7.82 14.28 18.29
N ILE A 289 -7.46 13.47 17.28
CA ILE A 289 -6.58 12.31 17.46
C ILE A 289 -5.09 12.69 17.46
N VAL A 290 -4.75 13.93 17.09
CA VAL A 290 -3.38 14.43 17.12
C VAL A 290 -2.99 14.70 18.57
N THR A 291 -1.78 14.25 18.94
CA THR A 291 -1.23 14.47 20.28
C THR A 291 0.24 14.88 20.18
N HIS A 292 0.83 15.29 21.31
CA HIS A 292 2.23 15.68 21.33
C HIS A 292 3.15 14.53 20.91
N GLY A 293 4.02 14.81 19.94
CA GLY A 293 4.97 13.86 19.37
C GLY A 293 4.38 12.97 18.29
N VAL A 294 5.15 12.74 17.24
CA VAL A 294 4.73 11.97 16.06
C VAL A 294 4.38 10.53 16.42
N GLU A 295 5.18 9.90 17.29
CA GLU A 295 4.96 8.51 17.71
C GLU A 295 3.66 8.31 18.48
N ASN A 296 3.26 9.28 19.29
CA ASN A 296 2.00 9.20 20.01
C ASN A 296 0.80 9.35 19.07
N THR A 297 0.89 10.23 18.09
CA THR A 297 -0.14 10.35 17.04
C THR A 297 -0.24 9.07 16.20
N ILE A 298 0.89 8.48 15.81
CA ILE A 298 0.95 7.18 15.11
C ILE A 298 0.27 6.09 15.95
N ARG A 299 0.55 6.03 17.24
CA ARG A 299 -0.07 5.06 18.16
C ARG A 299 -1.58 5.25 18.26
N ASN A 300 -2.06 6.49 18.37
CA ASN A 300 -3.49 6.78 18.41
C ASN A 300 -4.21 6.33 17.13
N VAL A 301 -3.62 6.61 15.97
CA VAL A 301 -4.15 6.16 14.68
C VAL A 301 -4.14 4.64 14.58
N GLY A 302 -3.06 3.99 15.03
CA GLY A 302 -2.94 2.53 15.08
C GLY A 302 -4.03 1.90 15.95
N GLN A 303 -4.26 2.44 17.14
CA GLN A 303 -5.31 1.99 18.06
C GLN A 303 -6.71 2.19 17.47
N LEU A 304 -6.99 3.36 16.92
CA LEU A 304 -8.24 3.63 16.22
C LEU A 304 -8.50 2.62 15.10
N ALA A 305 -7.47 2.35 14.30
CA ALA A 305 -7.57 1.43 13.17
C ALA A 305 -7.74 -0.03 13.60
N LYS A 306 -7.02 -0.45 14.65
CA LYS A 306 -7.01 -1.84 15.11
C LYS A 306 -8.21 -2.19 15.96
N GLU A 307 -8.59 -1.30 16.87
CA GLU A 307 -9.66 -1.54 17.86
C GLU A 307 -10.95 -0.84 17.45
N GLY A 308 -10.89 0.46 17.14
CA GLY A 308 -12.05 1.27 16.85
C GLY A 308 -12.78 0.89 15.55
N MET A 309 -12.04 0.39 14.54
CA MET A 309 -12.62 0.01 13.25
C MET A 309 -13.04 -1.47 13.13
N CYS A 310 -12.96 -2.26 14.20
CA CYS A 310 -13.38 -3.67 14.17
C CYS A 310 -14.83 -3.87 13.73
N GLU A 311 -15.77 -3.07 14.26
CA GLU A 311 -17.17 -3.16 13.86
C GLU A 311 -17.40 -2.62 12.44
N THR A 312 -16.65 -1.60 12.03
CA THR A 312 -16.66 -1.08 10.66
C THR A 312 -16.25 -2.17 9.66
N ASP A 313 -15.22 -2.96 10.00
CA ASP A 313 -14.74 -4.06 9.15
C ASP A 313 -15.81 -5.15 8.99
N LYS A 314 -16.44 -5.56 10.08
CA LYS A 314 -17.55 -6.53 10.07
C LYS A 314 -18.72 -6.03 9.23
N GLU A 315 -19.09 -4.75 9.38
CA GLU A 315 -20.20 -4.15 8.63
C GLU A 315 -19.89 -4.07 7.13
N ILE A 316 -18.66 -3.71 6.74
CA ILE A 316 -18.23 -3.72 5.36
C ILE A 316 -18.36 -5.13 4.76
N ILE A 317 -17.89 -6.16 5.50
CA ILE A 317 -17.99 -7.55 5.04
C ILE A 317 -19.46 -7.94 4.88
N ARG A 318 -20.32 -7.60 5.85
CA ARG A 318 -21.76 -7.86 5.79
C ARG A 318 -22.41 -7.25 4.56
N ILE A 319 -22.15 -5.97 4.29
CA ILE A 319 -22.66 -5.27 3.09
C ILE A 319 -22.19 -5.96 1.80
N MET A 320 -20.92 -6.38 1.75
CA MET A 320 -20.36 -7.03 0.55
C MET A 320 -20.93 -8.43 0.29
N VAL A 321 -21.34 -9.15 1.35
CA VAL A 321 -21.90 -10.51 1.23
C VAL A 321 -23.39 -10.46 0.95
N GLU A 322 -24.14 -9.58 1.62
CA GLU A 322 -25.62 -9.52 1.50
C GLU A 322 -26.10 -8.82 0.22
N ARG A 323 -25.30 -7.94 -0.37
CA ARG A 323 -25.69 -7.08 -1.50
C ARG A 323 -24.84 -7.26 -2.76
N GLY A 324 -23.90 -8.21 -2.76
CA GLY A 324 -22.92 -8.48 -3.83
C GLY A 324 -23.40 -9.51 -4.90
#